data_f5174af5892446f64ea7cc2e70b10816
#
_entry.id   f5174af5892446f64ea7cc2e70b10816
#
_cell.length_a   1.000
_cell.length_b   1.000
_cell.length_c   1.000
_cell.angle_alpha   90.00
_cell.angle_beta   90.00
_cell.angle_gamma   90.00
#
_symmetry.space_group_name_H-M   'P 1'
#
loop_
_entity.id
_entity.type
_entity.pdbx_description
1 polymer ?
#
loop_
_entity_poly.entity_id
_entity_poly.type
_entity_poly.pdbx_seq_one_letter_code
_entity_poly.pdbx_strand_id
1 'polypeptide(L)'
;MKKVNGQTLLSYTIRRIQSLNPYISIIVCTSDLAADKPITDLCTDLKIECFRGSHLNVASRFYEICKSNIFDAFVRICADSPMIDGALVKSMISHWKPDLDLLTNKSPRSFPKGQSIEIVNRDTFVKSYQYFESDEDFEHVTHYFHRNLDQFRYENIFNTEDQSKISLAIDEPVDLSRFELFAKHYGPEWVELSFDKILEIYPKI
;
A
#
# COMPACT_ATOMS: atom_id res chain seq x y z
N MET A 1 -9.37 -10.67 11.67
CA MET A 1 -8.91 -9.26 11.57
C MET A 1 -9.26 -8.51 12.83
N LYS A 2 -8.28 -7.81 13.46
CA LYS A 2 -8.56 -6.93 14.61
C LYS A 2 -9.31 -5.67 14.15
N LYS A 3 -10.19 -5.16 15.01
CA LYS A 3 -10.98 -3.94 14.75
C LYS A 3 -10.64 -2.86 15.75
N VAL A 4 -10.49 -1.64 15.28
CA VAL A 4 -10.32 -0.42 16.06
C VAL A 4 -11.51 0.49 15.76
N ASN A 5 -12.23 0.95 16.77
CA ASN A 5 -13.51 1.69 16.61
C ASN A 5 -14.50 0.99 15.66
N GLY A 6 -14.58 -0.36 15.73
CA GLY A 6 -15.47 -1.17 14.89
C GLY A 6 -14.99 -1.43 13.46
N GLN A 7 -13.88 -0.83 13.04
CA GLN A 7 -13.33 -0.94 11.68
C GLN A 7 -11.98 -1.68 11.66
N THR A 8 -11.65 -2.35 10.56
CA THR A 8 -10.36 -3.02 10.37
C THR A 8 -9.31 -2.04 9.84
N LEU A 9 -8.01 -2.36 10.02
CA LEU A 9 -6.92 -1.55 9.43
C LEU A 9 -7.10 -1.41 7.92
N LEU A 10 -7.42 -2.52 7.23
CA LEU A 10 -7.67 -2.53 5.80
C LEU A 10 -8.81 -1.59 5.38
N SER A 11 -9.90 -1.53 6.14
CA SER A 11 -11.00 -0.61 5.82
C SER A 11 -10.61 0.85 5.98
N TYR A 12 -9.75 1.18 6.93
CA TYR A 12 -9.19 2.54 7.05
C TYR A 12 -8.29 2.88 5.87
N THR A 13 -7.39 1.97 5.47
CA THR A 13 -6.52 2.15 4.28
C THR A 13 -7.38 2.43 3.03
N ILE A 14 -8.39 1.60 2.78
CA ILE A 14 -9.30 1.76 1.62
C ILE A 14 -10.00 3.13 1.67
N ARG A 15 -10.58 3.51 2.81
CA ARG A 15 -11.29 4.79 2.95
C ARG A 15 -10.38 5.99 2.68
N ARG A 16 -9.16 5.99 3.20
CA ARG A 16 -8.20 7.08 2.98
C ARG A 16 -7.76 7.21 1.53
N ILE A 17 -7.65 6.10 0.81
CA ILE A 17 -7.36 6.13 -0.62
C ILE A 17 -8.57 6.66 -1.40
N GLN A 18 -9.78 6.17 -1.10
CA GLN A 18 -10.99 6.53 -1.82
C GLN A 18 -11.43 7.98 -1.58
N SER A 19 -11.18 8.54 -0.38
CA SER A 19 -11.63 9.89 -0.02
C SER A 19 -11.13 10.95 -1.00
N LEU A 20 -9.92 10.79 -1.54
CA LEU A 20 -9.30 11.72 -2.48
C LEU A 20 -9.20 11.19 -3.92
N ASN A 21 -9.50 9.91 -4.12
CA ASN A 21 -9.42 9.22 -5.41
C ASN A 21 -10.66 8.35 -5.65
N PRO A 22 -11.87 8.93 -5.76
CA PRO A 22 -13.13 8.15 -5.82
C PRO A 22 -13.28 7.30 -7.07
N TYR A 23 -12.50 7.58 -8.11
CA TYR A 23 -12.55 6.85 -9.39
C TYR A 23 -11.42 5.82 -9.54
N ILE A 24 -10.55 5.67 -8.54
CA ILE A 24 -9.49 4.66 -8.60
C ILE A 24 -10.10 3.27 -8.36
N SER A 25 -9.75 2.33 -9.22
CA SER A 25 -10.09 0.93 -9.00
C SER A 25 -9.16 0.33 -7.95
N ILE A 26 -9.72 -0.30 -6.92
CA ILE A 26 -8.99 -0.95 -5.84
C ILE A 26 -9.23 -2.45 -5.93
N ILE A 27 -8.15 -3.22 -5.93
CA ILE A 27 -8.17 -4.68 -5.82
C ILE A 27 -7.41 -5.09 -4.56
N VAL A 28 -8.07 -5.75 -3.64
CA VAL A 28 -7.42 -6.30 -2.45
C VAL A 28 -6.86 -7.69 -2.80
N CYS A 29 -5.54 -7.85 -2.66
CA CYS A 29 -4.85 -9.12 -2.91
C CYS A 29 -4.66 -9.87 -1.61
N THR A 30 -5.33 -11.01 -1.42
CA THR A 30 -5.22 -11.85 -0.21
C THR A 30 -4.91 -13.30 -0.53
N SER A 31 -4.62 -14.11 0.49
CA SER A 31 -4.34 -15.53 0.27
C SER A 31 -5.62 -16.35 0.03
N ASP A 32 -5.44 -17.55 -0.50
CA ASP A 32 -6.49 -18.54 -0.67
C ASP A 32 -6.76 -19.37 0.59
N LEU A 33 -6.04 -19.08 1.70
CA LEU A 33 -6.26 -19.74 2.98
C LEU A 33 -7.64 -19.43 3.55
N ALA A 34 -8.26 -20.41 4.22
CA ALA A 34 -9.54 -20.23 4.89
C ALA A 34 -9.52 -19.13 5.97
N ALA A 35 -8.33 -18.91 6.59
CA ALA A 35 -8.12 -17.87 7.60
C ALA A 35 -8.33 -16.44 7.05
N ASP A 36 -8.16 -16.23 5.73
CA ASP A 36 -8.31 -14.94 5.05
C ASP A 36 -9.74 -14.71 4.52
N LYS A 37 -10.67 -15.65 4.75
CA LYS A 37 -12.09 -15.45 4.40
C LYS A 37 -12.65 -14.12 4.93
N PRO A 38 -12.36 -13.68 6.18
CA PRO A 38 -12.84 -12.40 6.68
C PRO A 38 -12.40 -11.18 5.86
N ILE A 39 -11.31 -11.28 5.08
CA ILE A 39 -10.85 -10.20 4.16
C ILE A 39 -11.79 -10.16 2.95
N THR A 40 -12.11 -11.32 2.38
CA THR A 40 -13.07 -11.42 1.26
C THR A 40 -14.46 -10.93 1.64
N ASP A 41 -14.93 -11.30 2.86
CA ASP A 41 -16.23 -10.84 3.35
C ASP A 41 -16.24 -9.30 3.48
N LEU A 42 -15.19 -8.71 4.05
CA LEU A 42 -15.03 -7.25 4.12
C LEU A 42 -15.04 -6.60 2.72
N CYS A 43 -14.32 -7.17 1.75
CA CYS A 43 -14.29 -6.63 0.39
C CYS A 43 -15.68 -6.66 -0.26
N THR A 44 -16.45 -7.74 -0.02
CA THR A 44 -17.84 -7.85 -0.48
C THR A 44 -18.71 -6.75 0.14
N ASP A 45 -18.62 -6.53 1.46
CA ASP A 45 -19.37 -5.49 2.17
C ASP A 45 -19.02 -4.07 1.66
N LEU A 46 -17.75 -3.83 1.35
CA LEU A 46 -17.26 -2.56 0.82
C LEU A 46 -17.44 -2.42 -0.70
N LYS A 47 -17.89 -3.46 -1.39
CA LYS A 47 -17.98 -3.52 -2.87
C LYS A 47 -16.63 -3.28 -3.55
N ILE A 48 -15.56 -3.81 -2.98
CA ILE A 48 -14.18 -3.77 -3.49
C ILE A 48 -13.85 -5.12 -4.10
N GLU A 49 -13.17 -5.11 -5.24
CA GLU A 49 -12.67 -6.33 -5.86
C GLU A 49 -11.63 -7.01 -4.96
N CYS A 50 -11.70 -8.35 -4.87
CA CYS A 50 -10.78 -9.14 -4.06
C CYS A 50 -10.23 -10.29 -4.89
N PHE A 51 -8.91 -10.31 -5.06
CA PHE A 51 -8.19 -11.42 -5.68
C PHE A 51 -7.61 -12.33 -4.61
N ARG A 52 -7.84 -13.65 -4.74
CA ARG A 52 -7.28 -14.66 -3.85
C ARG A 52 -6.26 -15.53 -4.60
N GLY A 53 -5.11 -15.75 -3.99
CA GLY A 53 -4.05 -16.56 -4.61
C GLY A 53 -3.08 -17.10 -3.59
N SER A 54 -1.92 -17.56 -4.04
CA SER A 54 -0.90 -18.22 -3.22
C SER A 54 -0.63 -17.47 -1.91
N HIS A 55 -0.55 -18.19 -0.80
CA HIS A 55 -0.13 -17.64 0.49
C HIS A 55 1.35 -17.25 0.48
N LEU A 56 2.21 -18.12 -0.02
CA LEU A 56 3.68 -17.94 0.01
C LEU A 56 4.19 -17.02 -1.12
N ASN A 57 3.46 -16.89 -2.21
CA ASN A 57 3.88 -16.09 -3.35
C ASN A 57 2.89 -14.93 -3.56
N VAL A 58 3.13 -13.84 -2.84
CA VAL A 58 2.30 -12.62 -2.93
C VAL A 58 2.40 -12.00 -4.32
N ALA A 59 3.61 -11.98 -4.90
CA ALA A 59 3.84 -11.41 -6.24
C ALA A 59 3.03 -12.13 -7.33
N SER A 60 2.77 -13.45 -7.18
CA SER A 60 1.93 -14.19 -8.12
C SER A 60 0.51 -13.63 -8.22
N ARG A 61 -0.04 -13.09 -7.14
CA ARG A 61 -1.38 -12.49 -7.14
C ARG A 61 -1.41 -11.27 -8.05
N PHE A 62 -0.39 -10.41 -7.97
CA PHE A 62 -0.22 -9.25 -8.84
C PHE A 62 0.01 -9.67 -10.28
N TYR A 63 0.83 -10.70 -10.50
CA TYR A 63 1.12 -11.24 -11.83
C TYR A 63 -0.16 -11.71 -12.53
N GLU A 64 -1.00 -12.49 -11.87
CA GLU A 64 -2.25 -12.99 -12.43
C GLU A 64 -3.25 -11.84 -12.73
N ILE A 65 -3.34 -10.84 -11.86
CA ILE A 65 -4.14 -9.63 -12.09
C ILE A 65 -3.61 -8.87 -13.32
N CYS A 66 -2.30 -8.67 -13.42
CA CYS A 66 -1.67 -8.00 -14.56
C CYS A 66 -1.90 -8.72 -15.88
N LYS A 67 -1.96 -10.05 -15.88
CA LYS A 67 -2.25 -10.85 -17.08
C LYS A 67 -3.72 -10.79 -17.49
N SER A 68 -4.61 -10.74 -16.52
CA SER A 68 -6.06 -10.84 -16.74
C SER A 68 -6.74 -9.50 -17.03
N ASN A 69 -6.05 -8.37 -16.76
CA ASN A 69 -6.63 -7.04 -16.87
C ASN A 69 -5.79 -6.13 -17.77
N ILE A 70 -6.44 -5.13 -18.35
CA ILE A 70 -5.80 -4.13 -19.23
C ILE A 70 -5.74 -2.80 -18.47
N PHE A 71 -4.52 -2.42 -18.07
CA PHE A 71 -4.16 -1.12 -17.50
C PHE A 71 -2.67 -0.86 -17.74
N ASP A 72 -2.22 0.37 -17.68
CA ASP A 72 -0.84 0.72 -17.97
C ASP A 72 0.10 0.45 -16.80
N ALA A 73 -0.37 0.72 -15.58
CA ALA A 73 0.39 0.56 -14.34
C ALA A 73 -0.53 0.27 -13.15
N PHE A 74 0.03 -0.30 -12.08
CA PHE A 74 -0.67 -0.47 -10.81
C PHE A 74 0.06 0.24 -9.68
N VAL A 75 -0.71 0.68 -8.67
CA VAL A 75 -0.19 1.25 -7.43
C VAL A 75 -0.20 0.17 -6.35
N ARG A 76 0.97 -0.14 -5.79
CA ARG A 76 1.10 -1.07 -4.68
C ARG A 76 1.12 -0.31 -3.35
N ILE A 77 0.18 -0.64 -2.46
CA ILE A 77 0.08 -0.11 -1.09
C ILE A 77 -0.08 -1.29 -0.13
N CYS A 78 0.60 -1.25 1.02
CA CYS A 78 0.48 -2.27 2.06
C CYS A 78 -0.76 -2.06 2.92
N ALA A 79 -1.43 -3.15 3.28
CA ALA A 79 -2.67 -3.12 4.09
C ALA A 79 -2.42 -2.78 5.58
N ASP A 80 -1.17 -2.83 6.03
CA ASP A 80 -0.70 -2.44 7.37
C ASP A 80 -0.52 -0.93 7.55
N SER A 81 -0.90 -0.15 6.55
CA SER A 81 -0.69 1.30 6.46
C SER A 81 -2.02 2.06 6.54
N PRO A 82 -2.79 1.97 7.67
CA PRO A 82 -4.11 2.58 7.78
C PRO A 82 -4.08 4.11 7.73
N MET A 83 -2.93 4.73 7.99
CA MET A 83 -2.71 6.18 7.97
C MET A 83 -2.10 6.68 6.65
N ILE A 84 -2.18 5.88 5.57
CA ILE A 84 -1.70 6.30 4.24
C ILE A 84 -2.31 7.64 3.84
N ASP A 85 -1.51 8.53 3.26
CA ASP A 85 -2.01 9.81 2.76
C ASP A 85 -2.58 9.68 1.35
N GLY A 86 -3.90 9.83 1.22
CA GLY A 86 -4.57 9.80 -0.08
C GLY A 86 -4.14 10.93 -1.01
N ALA A 87 -3.72 12.10 -0.47
CA ALA A 87 -3.19 13.20 -1.27
C ALA A 87 -1.83 12.84 -1.89
N LEU A 88 -0.97 12.17 -1.11
CA LEU A 88 0.30 11.66 -1.62
C LEU A 88 0.08 10.60 -2.72
N VAL A 89 -0.86 9.67 -2.51
CA VAL A 89 -1.24 8.67 -3.54
C VAL A 89 -1.66 9.38 -4.81
N LYS A 90 -2.56 10.37 -4.72
CA LYS A 90 -3.03 11.15 -5.86
C LYS A 90 -1.89 11.90 -6.55
N SER A 91 -1.00 12.53 -5.78
CA SER A 91 0.16 13.24 -6.30
C SER A 91 1.08 12.29 -7.08
N MET A 92 1.40 11.13 -6.52
CA MET A 92 2.27 10.15 -7.19
C MET A 92 1.64 9.62 -8.48
N ILE A 93 0.33 9.34 -8.49
CA ILE A 93 -0.38 8.96 -9.72
C ILE A 93 -0.26 10.07 -10.79
N SER A 94 -0.34 11.34 -10.39
CA SER A 94 -0.19 12.48 -11.32
C SER A 94 1.23 12.65 -11.84
N HIS A 95 2.25 12.15 -11.13
CA HIS A 95 3.65 12.17 -11.56
C HIS A 95 4.02 10.96 -12.43
N TRP A 96 3.16 9.95 -12.49
CA TRP A 96 3.40 8.78 -13.32
C TRP A 96 3.53 9.14 -14.79
N LYS A 97 4.52 8.55 -15.45
CA LYS A 97 4.77 8.68 -16.90
C LYS A 97 4.80 7.29 -17.53
N PRO A 98 4.17 7.10 -18.71
CA PRO A 98 4.08 5.77 -19.34
C PRO A 98 5.43 5.14 -19.72
N ASP A 99 6.49 5.94 -19.81
CA ASP A 99 7.84 5.47 -20.13
C ASP A 99 8.65 5.03 -18.89
N LEU A 100 8.12 5.22 -17.68
CA LEU A 100 8.71 4.69 -16.45
C LEU A 100 8.38 3.21 -16.26
N ASP A 101 9.33 2.47 -15.71
CA ASP A 101 9.14 1.12 -15.22
C ASP A 101 8.66 1.12 -13.75
N LEU A 102 9.19 2.07 -12.95
CA LEU A 102 8.87 2.22 -11.53
C LEU A 102 8.85 3.70 -11.14
N LEU A 103 7.81 4.12 -10.43
CA LEU A 103 7.79 5.36 -9.64
C LEU A 103 7.63 4.98 -8.17
N THR A 104 8.52 5.45 -7.30
CA THR A 104 8.53 5.08 -5.88
C THR A 104 8.80 6.29 -4.99
N ASN A 105 8.54 6.17 -3.69
CA ASN A 105 8.94 7.13 -2.68
C ASN A 105 9.77 6.50 -1.56
N LYS A 106 10.41 5.34 -1.86
CA LYS A 106 11.08 4.55 -0.82
C LYS A 106 12.57 4.25 -1.10
N SER A 107 13.11 4.66 -2.25
CA SER A 107 14.49 4.32 -2.65
C SER A 107 15.28 5.50 -3.21
N PRO A 108 15.91 6.31 -2.32
CA PRO A 108 15.93 6.25 -0.85
C PRO A 108 14.65 6.81 -0.22
N ARG A 109 14.33 6.33 1.00
CA ARG A 109 13.17 6.76 1.76
C ARG A 109 13.40 8.15 2.38
N SER A 110 12.40 9.03 2.25
CA SER A 110 12.31 10.30 2.98
C SER A 110 10.95 10.47 3.67
N PHE A 111 9.95 9.69 3.27
CA PHE A 111 8.64 9.63 3.91
C PHE A 111 8.63 8.66 5.09
N PRO A 112 7.73 8.82 6.08
CA PRO A 112 7.53 7.86 7.15
C PRO A 112 7.23 6.45 6.65
N LYS A 113 7.56 5.43 7.44
CA LYS A 113 7.01 4.08 7.22
C LYS A 113 5.48 4.16 7.25
N GLY A 114 4.80 3.35 6.44
CA GLY A 114 3.35 3.43 6.27
C GLY A 114 2.89 4.45 5.23
N GLN A 115 3.84 5.17 4.58
CA GLN A 115 3.59 6.06 3.45
C GLN A 115 4.24 5.57 2.16
N SER A 116 4.59 4.28 2.08
CA SER A 116 5.21 3.71 0.89
C SER A 116 4.19 3.56 -0.23
N ILE A 117 4.50 4.14 -1.39
CA ILE A 117 3.70 4.08 -2.60
C ILE A 117 4.65 3.69 -3.74
N GLU A 118 4.28 2.68 -4.48
CA GLU A 118 5.07 2.16 -5.60
C GLU A 118 4.14 2.00 -6.79
N ILE A 119 4.43 2.67 -7.89
CA ILE A 119 3.69 2.56 -9.14
C ILE A 119 4.58 1.81 -10.12
N VAL A 120 4.09 0.67 -10.60
CA VAL A 120 4.86 -0.24 -11.45
C VAL A 120 4.17 -0.38 -12.80
N ASN A 121 4.95 -0.24 -13.88
CA ASN A 121 4.47 -0.53 -15.22
C ASN A 121 4.04 -2.01 -15.31
N ARG A 122 2.81 -2.23 -15.80
CA ARG A 122 2.23 -3.57 -15.91
C ARG A 122 3.07 -4.51 -16.76
N ASP A 123 3.46 -4.09 -17.94
CA ASP A 123 4.18 -4.95 -18.88
C ASP A 123 5.60 -5.26 -18.39
N THR A 124 6.25 -4.27 -17.77
CA THR A 124 7.54 -4.46 -17.12
C THR A 124 7.42 -5.45 -15.96
N PHE A 125 6.38 -5.35 -15.13
CA PHE A 125 6.16 -6.30 -14.05
C PHE A 125 5.97 -7.73 -14.56
N VAL A 126 5.10 -7.91 -15.56
CA VAL A 126 4.83 -9.23 -16.16
C VAL A 126 6.10 -9.84 -16.77
N LYS A 127 6.91 -9.03 -17.48
CA LYS A 127 8.18 -9.49 -18.06
C LYS A 127 9.23 -9.82 -17.00
N SER A 128 9.28 -9.04 -15.91
CA SER A 128 10.29 -9.22 -14.87
C SER A 128 9.98 -10.40 -13.94
N TYR A 129 8.72 -10.81 -13.81
CA TYR A 129 8.29 -11.86 -12.88
C TYR A 129 9.04 -13.20 -13.10
N GLN A 130 9.42 -13.54 -14.31
CA GLN A 130 10.20 -14.75 -14.60
C GLN A 130 11.64 -14.75 -14.02
N TYR A 131 12.13 -13.59 -13.56
CA TYR A 131 13.45 -13.42 -12.96
C TYR A 131 13.39 -13.30 -11.43
N PHE A 132 12.21 -13.48 -10.83
CA PHE A 132 12.07 -13.52 -9.37
C PHE A 132 12.64 -14.85 -8.87
N GLU A 133 13.54 -14.78 -7.89
CA GLU A 133 14.32 -15.94 -7.44
C GLU A 133 14.27 -16.12 -5.91
N SER A 134 14.20 -15.02 -5.14
CA SER A 134 14.24 -15.06 -3.68
C SER A 134 12.84 -15.05 -3.07
N ASP A 135 12.74 -15.56 -1.84
CA ASP A 135 11.50 -15.47 -1.05
C ASP A 135 11.04 -14.02 -0.89
N GLU A 136 11.99 -13.07 -0.74
CA GLU A 136 11.71 -11.64 -0.67
C GLU A 136 11.11 -11.10 -1.98
N ASP A 137 11.55 -11.59 -3.15
CA ASP A 137 10.96 -11.19 -4.44
C ASP A 137 9.50 -11.64 -4.51
N PHE A 138 9.21 -12.86 -4.03
CA PHE A 138 7.85 -13.41 -4.05
C PHE A 138 6.95 -12.81 -2.98
N GLU A 139 7.48 -12.44 -1.81
CA GLU A 139 6.69 -11.85 -0.73
C GLU A 139 6.46 -10.34 -0.93
N HIS A 140 7.52 -9.61 -1.33
CA HIS A 140 7.48 -8.14 -1.33
C HIS A 140 7.19 -7.50 -2.69
N VAL A 141 6.71 -8.26 -3.66
CA VAL A 141 6.18 -7.83 -4.98
C VAL A 141 7.14 -6.96 -5.81
N THR A 142 7.68 -5.90 -5.22
CA THR A 142 8.55 -4.90 -5.86
C THR A 142 10.01 -5.02 -5.45
N HIS A 143 10.38 -6.01 -4.62
CA HIS A 143 11.75 -6.21 -4.15
C HIS A 143 12.74 -6.39 -5.29
N TYR A 144 12.39 -7.19 -6.30
CA TYR A 144 13.20 -7.38 -7.49
C TYR A 144 13.59 -6.07 -8.17
N PHE A 145 12.65 -5.13 -8.30
CA PHE A 145 12.90 -3.83 -8.91
C PHE A 145 13.88 -2.99 -8.07
N HIS A 146 13.71 -2.98 -6.73
CA HIS A 146 14.56 -2.20 -5.83
C HIS A 146 16.00 -2.71 -5.76
N ARG A 147 16.23 -4.01 -5.92
CA ARG A 147 17.59 -4.56 -5.95
C ARG A 147 18.28 -4.44 -7.31
N ASN A 148 17.54 -4.04 -8.36
CA ASN A 148 18.03 -3.93 -9.73
C ASN A 148 17.66 -2.58 -10.36
N LEU A 149 17.63 -1.49 -9.59
CA LEU A 149 17.18 -0.16 -10.07
C LEU A 149 17.95 0.34 -11.29
N ASP A 150 19.21 -0.05 -11.46
CA ASP A 150 20.07 0.27 -12.60
C ASP A 150 19.57 -0.34 -13.93
N GLN A 151 18.70 -1.36 -13.88
CA GLN A 151 18.11 -2.00 -15.05
C GLN A 151 16.77 -1.39 -15.48
N PHE A 152 16.22 -0.45 -14.67
CA PHE A 152 14.89 0.10 -14.89
C PHE A 152 14.92 1.62 -15.01
N ARG A 153 14.00 2.16 -15.81
CA ARG A 153 13.71 3.58 -15.80
C ARG A 153 12.82 3.88 -14.61
N TYR A 154 13.41 4.46 -13.55
CA TYR A 154 12.69 4.78 -12.35
C TYR A 154 12.84 6.24 -11.95
N GLU A 155 11.84 6.74 -11.24
CA GLU A 155 11.89 8.02 -10.51
C GLU A 155 11.59 7.77 -9.03
N ASN A 156 12.27 8.51 -8.15
CA ASN A 156 11.97 8.49 -6.71
C ASN A 156 11.46 9.86 -6.28
N ILE A 157 10.31 9.88 -5.63
CA ILE A 157 9.73 11.11 -5.08
C ILE A 157 10.21 11.28 -3.64
N PHE A 158 10.72 12.47 -3.36
CA PHE A 158 11.21 12.82 -2.03
C PHE A 158 10.19 13.69 -1.29
N ASN A 159 10.14 13.50 0.03
CA ASN A 159 9.48 14.45 0.90
C ASN A 159 10.34 15.73 1.01
N THR A 160 9.71 16.86 1.35
CA THR A 160 10.41 18.14 1.58
C THR A 160 11.38 18.07 2.75
N GLU A 161 11.05 17.26 3.77
CA GLU A 161 11.88 16.99 4.94
C GLU A 161 12.08 15.48 5.08
N ASP A 162 13.24 15.06 5.58
CA ASP A 162 13.48 13.64 5.86
C ASP A 162 12.75 13.22 7.15
N GLN A 163 11.65 12.48 6.97
CA GLN A 163 10.82 11.91 8.02
C GLN A 163 10.91 10.37 8.06
N SER A 164 11.92 9.80 7.45
CA SER A 164 12.12 8.34 7.33
C SER A 164 12.22 7.60 8.66
N LYS A 165 12.56 8.30 9.75
CA LYS A 165 12.64 7.76 11.11
C LYS A 165 11.28 7.61 11.80
N ILE A 166 10.21 8.22 11.27
CA ILE A 166 8.86 8.10 11.80
C ILE A 166 8.21 6.83 11.25
N SER A 167 7.53 6.07 12.11
CA SER A 167 6.68 4.95 11.68
C SER A 167 5.21 5.24 11.91
N LEU A 168 4.43 5.12 10.84
CA LEU A 168 2.97 5.12 10.81
C LEU A 168 2.41 3.76 10.34
N ALA A 169 3.29 2.78 10.08
CA ALA A 169 2.90 1.40 9.80
C ALA A 169 2.50 0.69 11.10
N ILE A 170 1.65 -0.30 10.98
CA ILE A 170 1.21 -1.14 12.11
C ILE A 170 1.83 -2.54 11.93
N ASP A 171 3.10 -2.66 12.28
CA ASP A 171 3.88 -3.89 12.12
C ASP A 171 3.83 -4.73 13.40
N GLU A 172 3.97 -4.08 14.57
CA GLU A 172 4.10 -4.73 15.86
C GLU A 172 2.86 -4.50 16.75
N PRO A 173 2.65 -5.33 17.78
CA PRO A 173 1.55 -5.13 18.74
C PRO A 173 1.54 -3.75 19.41
N VAL A 174 2.73 -3.16 19.64
CA VAL A 174 2.86 -1.82 20.22
C VAL A 174 2.33 -0.74 19.27
N ASP A 175 2.55 -0.89 17.95
CA ASP A 175 2.02 0.05 16.95
C ASP A 175 0.50 -0.01 16.94
N LEU A 176 -0.08 -1.22 17.02
CA LEU A 176 -1.52 -1.38 17.10
C LEU A 176 -2.10 -0.71 18.35
N SER A 177 -1.46 -0.91 19.52
CA SER A 177 -1.93 -0.27 20.77
C SER A 177 -1.87 1.25 20.68
N ARG A 178 -0.81 1.81 20.08
CA ARG A 178 -0.70 3.25 19.81
C ARG A 178 -1.80 3.73 18.86
N PHE A 179 -2.05 2.98 17.80
CA PHE A 179 -3.12 3.30 16.86
C PHE A 179 -4.51 3.24 17.50
N GLU A 180 -4.75 2.27 18.38
CA GLU A 180 -6.00 2.17 19.14
C GLU A 180 -6.22 3.40 20.03
N LEU A 181 -5.20 3.87 20.75
CA LEU A 181 -5.26 5.10 21.56
C LEU A 181 -5.53 6.32 20.69
N PHE A 182 -4.82 6.47 19.59
CA PHE A 182 -5.02 7.55 18.62
C PHE A 182 -6.47 7.55 18.09
N ALA A 183 -6.91 6.43 17.53
CA ALA A 183 -8.23 6.31 16.93
C ALA A 183 -9.37 6.48 17.96
N LYS A 184 -9.15 6.04 19.20
CA LYS A 184 -10.11 6.26 20.30
C LYS A 184 -10.20 7.73 20.68
N HIS A 185 -9.07 8.44 20.73
CA HIS A 185 -9.02 9.86 21.12
C HIS A 185 -9.71 10.75 20.09
N TYR A 186 -9.49 10.50 18.79
CA TYR A 186 -10.03 11.31 17.70
C TYR A 186 -11.37 10.81 17.14
N GLY A 187 -11.86 9.65 17.63
CA GLY A 187 -13.09 9.05 17.13
C GLY A 187 -12.96 8.54 15.67
N PRO A 188 -14.08 8.18 15.02
CA PRO A 188 -14.04 7.63 13.66
C PRO A 188 -13.65 8.68 12.59
N GLU A 189 -13.69 9.97 12.93
CA GLU A 189 -13.42 11.08 12.01
C GLU A 189 -11.92 11.31 11.78
N TRP A 190 -11.03 10.66 12.55
CA TRP A 190 -9.58 10.75 12.35
C TRP A 190 -9.16 10.44 10.90
N VAL A 191 -9.94 9.64 10.21
CA VAL A 191 -9.69 9.25 8.82
C VAL A 191 -9.69 10.44 7.86
N GLU A 192 -10.33 11.53 8.22
CA GLU A 192 -10.39 12.79 7.46
C GLU A 192 -9.26 13.77 7.84
N LEU A 193 -8.44 13.45 8.85
CA LEU A 193 -7.31 14.30 9.21
C LEU A 193 -6.29 14.36 8.08
N SER A 194 -5.74 15.56 7.86
CA SER A 194 -4.61 15.73 6.94
C SER A 194 -3.39 14.95 7.43
N PHE A 195 -2.51 14.62 6.50
CA PHE A 195 -1.25 13.93 6.82
C PHE A 195 -0.40 14.71 7.83
N ASP A 196 -0.26 16.02 7.64
CA ASP A 196 0.49 16.89 8.55
C ASP A 196 -0.08 16.84 9.97
N LYS A 197 -1.42 16.82 10.10
CA LYS A 197 -2.06 16.71 11.39
C LYS A 197 -1.82 15.37 12.07
N ILE A 198 -1.83 14.28 11.32
CA ILE A 198 -1.46 12.95 11.82
C ILE A 198 0.00 12.94 12.28
N LEU A 199 0.93 13.52 11.51
CA LEU A 199 2.35 13.62 11.88
C LEU A 199 2.58 14.46 13.14
N GLU A 200 1.81 15.54 13.32
CA GLU A 200 1.91 16.36 14.52
C GLU A 200 1.52 15.59 15.79
N ILE A 201 0.54 14.71 15.69
CA ILE A 201 -0.15 14.10 16.83
C ILE A 201 0.36 12.70 17.14
N TYR A 202 0.37 11.82 16.14
CA TYR A 202 0.58 10.38 16.32
C TYR A 202 1.92 10.01 16.97
N PRO A 203 3.07 10.64 16.64
CA PRO A 203 4.35 10.35 17.28
C PRO A 203 4.41 10.72 18.77
N LYS A 204 3.46 11.51 19.27
CA LYS A 204 3.41 11.98 20.66
C LYS A 204 2.54 11.09 21.56
N ILE A 205 1.83 10.11 20.97
CA ILE A 205 1.01 9.12 21.66
C ILE A 205 1.85 7.85 21.92
#